data_a7f9adc9c20832f5f81a4277a741cc88
#
_entry.id   a7f9adc9c20832f5f81a4277a741cc88
#
_cell.length_a   1.000
_cell.length_b   1.000
_cell.length_c   1.000
_cell.angle_alpha   90.00
_cell.angle_beta   90.00
_cell.angle_gamma   90.00
#
_symmetry.space_group_name_H-M   'P 1'
#
loop_
_entity.id
_entity.type
_entity.pdbx_description
1 polymer ?
#
loop_
_entity_poly.entity_id
_entity_poly.type
_entity_poly.pdbx_seq_one_letter_code
_entity_poly.pdbx_strand_id
1 'polypeptide(L)'
;MVEELWINTASGRLYAKRWRGDGAQAAPIVLLHDSLGAVDLWRDFPENLARATGRDVVAYDRLGFGRSDPNPARLALDFIETEATDGFAALREQLGLARFVVFGHSVGGGMASNVAATYPQQCVAMVTESAQAFVEDRTLNGIAAADISFAEPGQLERLARYHGDKAEWVLRAWVDTWHDPAFLDWSLTKVLPRVQCPVLAIHGDDDEYGSLDHPRRFENLAPQAVPAAILDGCGHVPHREKPQVVLDVVEAFLRGK
;
A
#
# COMPACT_ATOMS: atom_id res chain seq x y z
N MET A 1 -10.48 -18.44 -7.96
CA MET A 1 -10.29 -18.07 -9.40
C MET A 1 -9.56 -16.73 -9.43
N VAL A 2 -8.49 -16.62 -10.24
CA VAL A 2 -7.71 -15.37 -10.40
C VAL A 2 -8.01 -14.79 -11.77
N GLU A 3 -8.18 -13.47 -11.84
CA GLU A 3 -8.49 -12.72 -13.07
C GLU A 3 -7.45 -11.62 -13.26
N GLU A 4 -6.85 -11.52 -14.43
CA GLU A 4 -5.97 -10.42 -14.83
C GLU A 4 -6.77 -9.34 -15.53
N LEU A 5 -6.51 -8.09 -15.22
CA LEU A 5 -7.29 -6.93 -15.63
C LEU A 5 -6.37 -5.80 -16.10
N TRP A 6 -6.89 -4.96 -16.96
CA TRP A 6 -6.24 -3.71 -17.36
C TRP A 6 -7.20 -2.55 -17.15
N ILE A 7 -6.71 -1.54 -16.43
CA ILE A 7 -7.46 -0.33 -16.07
C ILE A 7 -6.92 0.83 -16.90
N ASN A 8 -7.77 1.49 -17.65
CA ASN A 8 -7.38 2.64 -18.47
C ASN A 8 -7.38 3.91 -17.62
N THR A 9 -6.31 4.69 -17.69
CA THR A 9 -6.21 6.03 -17.10
C THR A 9 -5.87 7.04 -18.19
N ALA A 10 -5.91 8.33 -17.88
CA ALA A 10 -5.48 9.37 -18.80
C ALA A 10 -3.98 9.29 -19.14
N SER A 11 -3.17 8.69 -18.23
CA SER A 11 -1.71 8.65 -18.34
C SER A 11 -1.16 7.30 -18.81
N GLY A 12 -2.01 6.27 -18.97
CA GLY A 12 -1.60 4.93 -19.37
C GLY A 12 -2.49 3.87 -18.75
N ARG A 13 -2.14 2.58 -18.96
CA ARG A 13 -2.90 1.46 -18.42
C ARG A 13 -2.24 0.93 -17.16
N LEU A 14 -3.06 0.60 -16.18
CA LEU A 14 -2.63 -0.08 -14.97
C LEU A 14 -2.96 -1.57 -15.08
N TYR A 15 -2.00 -2.41 -14.71
CA TYR A 15 -2.21 -3.83 -14.56
C TYR A 15 -2.81 -4.13 -13.18
N ALA A 16 -3.81 -5.00 -13.14
CA ALA A 16 -4.44 -5.42 -11.89
C ALA A 16 -4.73 -6.93 -11.90
N LYS A 17 -4.80 -7.51 -10.72
CA LYS A 17 -5.29 -8.88 -10.48
C LYS A 17 -6.41 -8.88 -9.48
N ARG A 18 -7.38 -9.77 -9.68
CA ARG A 18 -8.47 -10.03 -8.74
C ARG A 18 -8.44 -11.51 -8.34
N TRP A 19 -8.45 -11.75 -7.05
CA TRP A 19 -8.66 -13.06 -6.43
C TRP A 19 -10.07 -13.10 -5.86
N ARG A 20 -10.86 -14.10 -6.29
CA ARG A 20 -12.25 -14.23 -5.87
C ARG A 20 -12.33 -14.83 -4.46
N GLY A 21 -13.10 -14.17 -3.59
CA GLY A 21 -13.60 -14.74 -2.35
C GLY A 21 -14.89 -15.53 -2.57
N ASP A 22 -15.40 -16.16 -1.54
CA ASP A 22 -16.65 -16.93 -1.55
C ASP A 22 -17.86 -16.18 -0.95
N GLY A 23 -17.64 -15.01 -0.36
CA GLY A 23 -18.66 -14.11 0.20
C GLY A 23 -19.30 -13.20 -0.83
N ALA A 24 -20.43 -13.60 -1.38
CA ALA A 24 -21.07 -13.01 -2.58
C ALA A 24 -21.43 -11.51 -2.50
N GLN A 25 -21.39 -10.86 -1.33
CA GLN A 25 -21.76 -9.45 -1.17
C GLN A 25 -20.82 -8.63 -0.27
N ALA A 26 -19.69 -9.20 0.16
CA ALA A 26 -18.74 -8.48 0.98
C ALA A 26 -17.96 -7.44 0.14
N ALA A 27 -17.72 -6.26 0.72
CA ALA A 27 -16.92 -5.23 0.06
C ALA A 27 -15.51 -5.78 -0.24
N PRO A 28 -15.01 -5.69 -1.49
CA PRO A 28 -13.69 -6.19 -1.85
C PRO A 28 -12.58 -5.43 -1.12
N ILE A 29 -11.42 -6.09 -0.96
CA ILE A 29 -10.21 -5.47 -0.42
C ILE A 29 -9.34 -5.03 -1.59
N VAL A 30 -8.92 -3.77 -1.61
CA VAL A 30 -7.97 -3.22 -2.59
C VAL A 30 -6.62 -3.05 -1.93
N LEU A 31 -5.58 -3.69 -2.49
CA LEU A 31 -4.21 -3.64 -2.01
C LEU A 31 -3.43 -2.54 -2.73
N LEU A 32 -2.78 -1.69 -1.96
CA LEU A 32 -1.88 -0.62 -2.41
C LEU A 32 -0.46 -0.97 -2.01
N HIS A 33 0.41 -1.17 -2.98
CA HIS A 33 1.76 -1.69 -2.78
C HIS A 33 2.75 -0.62 -2.27
N ASP A 34 3.89 -1.07 -1.76
CA ASP A 34 5.01 -0.28 -1.27
C ASP A 34 5.78 0.48 -2.39
N SER A 35 6.88 1.13 -2.00
CA SER A 35 7.68 1.97 -2.91
C SER A 35 8.36 1.19 -4.03
N LEU A 36 8.73 -0.06 -3.81
CA LEU A 36 9.33 -0.96 -4.81
C LEU A 36 8.37 -2.08 -5.21
N GLY A 37 7.11 -1.96 -4.80
CA GLY A 37 6.12 -3.01 -4.91
C GLY A 37 5.55 -3.21 -6.30
N ALA A 38 4.96 -4.37 -6.49
CA ALA A 38 4.17 -4.76 -7.63
C ALA A 38 3.14 -5.82 -7.22
N VAL A 39 2.12 -6.05 -8.05
CA VAL A 39 1.11 -7.10 -7.83
C VAL A 39 1.76 -8.45 -7.54
N ASP A 40 2.78 -8.83 -8.32
CA ASP A 40 3.43 -10.12 -8.16
C ASP A 40 4.30 -10.21 -6.89
N LEU A 41 4.65 -9.06 -6.27
CA LEU A 41 5.40 -9.01 -5.02
C LEU A 41 4.53 -9.30 -3.78
N TRP A 42 3.22 -9.25 -3.88
CA TRP A 42 2.32 -9.73 -2.81
C TRP A 42 2.34 -11.26 -2.67
N ARG A 43 2.85 -12.00 -3.69
CA ARG A 43 2.94 -13.47 -3.72
C ARG A 43 1.57 -14.13 -3.44
N ASP A 44 1.51 -15.02 -2.46
CA ASP A 44 0.30 -15.78 -2.10
C ASP A 44 -0.63 -15.01 -1.13
N PHE A 45 -0.18 -13.85 -0.62
CA PHE A 45 -0.93 -13.10 0.37
C PHE A 45 -2.34 -12.70 -0.10
N PRO A 46 -2.56 -12.19 -1.33
CA PRO A 46 -3.90 -11.81 -1.79
C PRO A 46 -4.87 -12.99 -1.87
N GLU A 47 -4.40 -14.17 -2.31
CA GLU A 47 -5.23 -15.38 -2.36
C GLU A 47 -5.59 -15.87 -0.96
N ASN A 48 -4.61 -15.88 -0.04
CA ASN A 48 -4.82 -16.28 1.34
C ASN A 48 -5.77 -15.30 2.06
N LEU A 49 -5.62 -13.99 1.79
CA LEU A 49 -6.50 -12.95 2.33
C LEU A 49 -7.94 -13.11 1.81
N ALA A 50 -8.12 -13.39 0.51
CA ALA A 50 -9.42 -13.65 -0.06
C ALA A 50 -10.10 -14.86 0.60
N ARG A 51 -9.33 -15.93 0.83
CA ARG A 51 -9.82 -17.14 1.51
C ARG A 51 -10.18 -16.90 2.97
N ALA A 52 -9.33 -16.18 3.71
CA ALA A 52 -9.53 -15.90 5.14
C ALA A 52 -10.73 -15.00 5.38
N THR A 53 -10.94 -13.99 4.52
CA THR A 53 -11.99 -12.98 4.72
C THR A 53 -13.28 -13.26 3.94
N GLY A 54 -13.26 -14.21 3.00
CA GLY A 54 -14.36 -14.45 2.06
C GLY A 54 -14.57 -13.31 1.04
N ARG A 55 -13.70 -12.28 1.01
CA ARG A 55 -13.83 -11.10 0.15
C ARG A 55 -13.01 -11.25 -1.12
N ASP A 56 -13.50 -10.67 -2.22
CA ASP A 56 -12.63 -10.44 -3.36
C ASP A 56 -11.44 -9.58 -2.92
N VAL A 57 -10.24 -9.91 -3.40
CA VAL A 57 -9.04 -9.08 -3.22
C VAL A 57 -8.59 -8.59 -4.58
N VAL A 58 -8.32 -7.30 -4.70
CA VAL A 58 -7.80 -6.67 -5.91
C VAL A 58 -6.46 -6.03 -5.58
N ALA A 59 -5.42 -6.31 -6.35
CA ALA A 59 -4.17 -5.59 -6.30
C ALA A 59 -3.89 -5.00 -7.67
N TYR A 60 -3.24 -3.85 -7.74
CA TYR A 60 -2.83 -3.24 -9.00
C TYR A 60 -1.43 -2.64 -8.91
N ASP A 61 -0.76 -2.61 -10.04
CA ASP A 61 0.50 -1.91 -10.23
C ASP A 61 0.20 -0.44 -10.51
N ARG A 62 0.76 0.50 -9.73
CA ARG A 62 0.67 1.93 -10.03
C ARG A 62 1.36 2.25 -11.37
N LEU A 63 1.05 3.37 -11.98
CA LEU A 63 1.71 3.81 -13.22
C LEU A 63 3.23 3.89 -13.02
N GLY A 64 3.99 3.30 -13.93
CA GLY A 64 5.45 3.17 -13.83
C GLY A 64 5.92 1.91 -13.09
N PHE A 65 5.04 1.19 -12.39
CA PHE A 65 5.40 0.01 -11.59
C PHE A 65 4.95 -1.29 -12.27
N GLY A 66 5.54 -2.39 -11.83
CA GLY A 66 5.15 -3.74 -12.22
C GLY A 66 4.95 -3.90 -13.72
N ARG A 67 3.77 -4.39 -14.12
CA ARG A 67 3.36 -4.59 -15.50
C ARG A 67 2.58 -3.40 -16.10
N SER A 68 2.28 -2.37 -15.30
CA SER A 68 1.64 -1.14 -15.77
C SER A 68 2.49 -0.39 -16.78
N ASP A 69 1.86 0.45 -17.57
CA ASP A 69 2.53 1.28 -18.56
C ASP A 69 3.59 2.19 -17.87
N PRO A 70 4.66 2.57 -18.55
CA PRO A 70 5.70 3.44 -17.98
C PRO A 70 5.13 4.81 -17.57
N ASN A 71 5.65 5.37 -16.48
CA ASN A 71 5.47 6.77 -16.18
C ASN A 71 6.58 7.58 -16.89
N PRO A 72 6.25 8.47 -17.84
CA PRO A 72 7.25 9.20 -18.59
C PRO A 72 7.90 10.35 -17.78
N ALA A 73 7.32 10.70 -16.63
CA ALA A 73 7.76 11.81 -15.80
C ALA A 73 8.50 11.31 -14.54
N ARG A 74 9.22 12.20 -13.87
CA ARG A 74 9.63 11.98 -12.48
C ARG A 74 8.38 11.84 -11.60
N LEU A 75 8.44 11.01 -10.56
CA LEU A 75 7.34 10.88 -9.61
C LEU A 75 7.07 12.25 -8.94
N ALA A 76 5.83 12.70 -9.00
CA ALA A 76 5.42 13.97 -8.39
C ALA A 76 5.45 13.85 -6.85
N LEU A 77 5.72 14.95 -6.15
CA LEU A 77 5.83 14.93 -4.68
C LEU A 77 4.49 14.70 -3.97
N ASP A 78 3.38 14.94 -4.65
CA ASP A 78 2.01 14.71 -4.19
C ASP A 78 1.43 13.35 -4.61
N PHE A 79 2.28 12.43 -5.06
CA PHE A 79 1.88 11.11 -5.58
C PHE A 79 1.08 10.27 -4.59
N ILE A 80 1.29 10.47 -3.28
CA ILE A 80 0.55 9.75 -2.24
C ILE A 80 -0.90 10.25 -2.17
N GLU A 81 -1.09 11.55 -2.31
CA GLU A 81 -2.39 12.20 -2.29
C GLU A 81 -3.17 11.93 -3.58
N THR A 82 -2.51 12.11 -4.72
CA THR A 82 -3.14 12.02 -6.05
C THR A 82 -3.49 10.58 -6.44
N GLU A 83 -2.88 9.56 -5.85
CA GLU A 83 -3.27 8.16 -6.09
C GLU A 83 -4.76 7.93 -5.84
N ALA A 84 -5.36 8.60 -4.86
CA ALA A 84 -6.78 8.47 -4.54
C ALA A 84 -7.70 8.96 -5.67
N THR A 85 -7.28 9.97 -6.44
CA THR A 85 -8.07 10.60 -7.51
C THR A 85 -7.67 10.15 -8.91
N ASP A 86 -6.52 9.51 -9.05
CA ASP A 86 -5.97 9.03 -10.33
C ASP A 86 -6.10 7.51 -10.47
N GLY A 87 -5.07 6.75 -10.10
CA GLY A 87 -5.02 5.30 -10.29
C GLY A 87 -6.14 4.56 -9.58
N PHE A 88 -6.35 4.85 -8.30
CA PHE A 88 -7.42 4.24 -7.52
C PHE A 88 -8.81 4.63 -8.02
N ALA A 89 -9.03 5.90 -8.39
CA ALA A 89 -10.31 6.35 -8.93
C ALA A 89 -10.69 5.59 -10.20
N ALA A 90 -9.74 5.46 -11.15
CA ALA A 90 -9.94 4.71 -12.39
C ALA A 90 -10.23 3.22 -12.11
N LEU A 91 -9.47 2.60 -11.20
CA LEU A 91 -9.70 1.21 -10.79
C LEU A 91 -11.11 1.05 -10.22
N ARG A 92 -11.48 1.90 -9.26
CA ARG A 92 -12.78 1.86 -8.58
C ARG A 92 -13.95 1.99 -9.57
N GLU A 93 -13.85 2.94 -10.50
CA GLU A 93 -14.89 3.20 -11.49
C GLU A 93 -15.06 2.01 -12.46
N GLN A 94 -13.96 1.55 -13.06
CA GLN A 94 -14.01 0.50 -14.08
C GLN A 94 -14.37 -0.86 -13.52
N LEU A 95 -14.05 -1.13 -12.25
CA LEU A 95 -14.45 -2.36 -11.56
C LEU A 95 -15.80 -2.25 -10.84
N GLY A 96 -16.47 -1.08 -10.86
CA GLY A 96 -17.76 -0.86 -10.21
C GLY A 96 -17.71 -1.02 -8.69
N LEU A 97 -16.61 -0.62 -8.03
CA LEU A 97 -16.45 -0.78 -6.58
C LEU A 97 -17.28 0.29 -5.84
N ALA A 98 -18.56 -0.02 -5.60
CA ALA A 98 -19.46 0.86 -4.86
C ALA A 98 -19.08 0.96 -3.38
N ARG A 99 -18.57 -0.12 -2.79
CA ARG A 99 -17.99 -0.19 -1.44
C ARG A 99 -16.70 -1.00 -1.49
N PHE A 100 -15.74 -0.65 -0.65
CA PHE A 100 -14.43 -1.33 -0.62
C PHE A 100 -13.76 -1.20 0.75
N VAL A 101 -12.81 -2.08 1.00
CA VAL A 101 -11.79 -1.96 2.04
C VAL A 101 -10.49 -1.59 1.35
N VAL A 102 -9.70 -0.69 1.92
CA VAL A 102 -8.33 -0.43 1.44
C VAL A 102 -7.32 -1.05 2.40
N PHE A 103 -6.31 -1.68 1.83
CA PHE A 103 -5.16 -2.23 2.56
C PHE A 103 -3.89 -1.68 1.91
N GLY A 104 -3.12 -0.88 2.65
CA GLY A 104 -1.88 -0.28 2.14
C GLY A 104 -0.65 -0.73 2.89
N HIS A 105 0.37 -1.19 2.16
CA HIS A 105 1.68 -1.51 2.72
C HIS A 105 2.66 -0.36 2.51
N SER A 106 3.41 0.01 3.56
CA SER A 106 4.43 1.06 3.50
C SER A 106 3.84 2.38 2.98
N VAL A 107 4.40 3.02 1.95
CA VAL A 107 3.82 4.20 1.30
C VAL A 107 2.39 3.97 0.82
N GLY A 108 2.03 2.75 0.45
CA GLY A 108 0.65 2.37 0.12
C GLY A 108 -0.34 2.61 1.26
N GLY A 109 0.11 2.61 2.52
CA GLY A 109 -0.70 3.00 3.67
C GLY A 109 -1.04 4.49 3.71
N GLY A 110 -0.12 5.34 3.25
CA GLY A 110 -0.37 6.76 3.03
C GLY A 110 -1.42 6.99 1.93
N MET A 111 -1.31 6.23 0.83
CA MET A 111 -2.30 6.24 -0.26
C MET A 111 -3.66 5.74 0.24
N ALA A 112 -3.70 4.63 1.00
CA ALA A 112 -4.92 4.10 1.60
C ALA A 112 -5.61 5.14 2.48
N SER A 113 -4.84 5.93 3.24
CA SER A 113 -5.36 7.03 4.06
C SER A 113 -6.03 8.11 3.23
N ASN A 114 -5.42 8.50 2.12
CA ASN A 114 -5.99 9.48 1.18
C ASN A 114 -7.24 8.93 0.47
N VAL A 115 -7.22 7.66 0.08
CA VAL A 115 -8.41 6.98 -0.47
C VAL A 115 -9.56 6.98 0.53
N ALA A 116 -9.31 6.57 1.78
CA ALA A 116 -10.35 6.53 2.81
C ALA A 116 -10.91 7.92 3.15
N ALA A 117 -10.05 8.96 3.14
CA ALA A 117 -10.46 10.35 3.36
C ALA A 117 -11.23 10.95 2.17
N THR A 118 -10.93 10.50 0.94
CA THR A 118 -11.58 10.97 -0.29
C THR A 118 -12.94 10.30 -0.51
N TYR A 119 -13.08 9.03 -0.09
CA TYR A 119 -14.29 8.23 -0.30
C TYR A 119 -14.92 7.74 1.02
N PRO A 120 -15.26 8.65 1.97
CA PRO A 120 -15.66 8.26 3.33
C PRO A 120 -16.96 7.45 3.39
N GLN A 121 -17.84 7.56 2.38
CA GLN A 121 -19.10 6.80 2.33
C GLN A 121 -18.93 5.42 1.69
N GLN A 122 -17.88 5.21 0.90
CA GLN A 122 -17.61 3.99 0.16
C GLN A 122 -16.55 3.11 0.84
N CYS A 123 -15.58 3.72 1.51
CA CYS A 123 -14.55 3.01 2.25
C CYS A 123 -15.14 2.47 3.56
N VAL A 124 -15.27 1.14 3.67
CA VAL A 124 -15.90 0.49 4.83
C VAL A 124 -14.91 0.18 5.95
N ALA A 125 -13.63 0.06 5.62
CA ALA A 125 -12.54 -0.11 6.57
C ALA A 125 -11.19 0.20 5.88
N MET A 126 -10.20 0.58 6.67
CA MET A 126 -8.83 0.78 6.26
C MET A 126 -7.88 -0.08 7.09
N VAL A 127 -6.99 -0.79 6.43
CA VAL A 127 -5.86 -1.49 7.04
C VAL A 127 -4.57 -0.89 6.51
N THR A 128 -3.64 -0.63 7.39
CA THR A 128 -2.28 -0.23 7.03
C THR A 128 -1.28 -1.21 7.60
N GLU A 129 -0.24 -1.49 6.85
CA GLU A 129 0.83 -2.39 7.25
C GLU A 129 2.17 -1.68 7.06
N SER A 130 2.96 -1.55 8.13
CA SER A 130 4.27 -0.86 8.14
C SER A 130 4.23 0.51 7.44
N ALA A 131 3.12 1.23 7.61
CA ALA A 131 2.85 2.47 6.89
C ALA A 131 3.57 3.66 7.53
N GLN A 132 4.26 4.46 6.70
CA GLN A 132 4.74 5.77 7.14
C GLN A 132 3.57 6.74 7.28
N ALA A 133 3.57 7.49 8.38
CA ALA A 133 2.62 8.57 8.64
C ALA A 133 3.26 9.98 8.56
N PHE A 134 4.58 10.01 8.44
CA PHE A 134 5.43 11.21 8.29
C PHE A 134 6.84 10.78 7.86
N VAL A 135 7.68 11.73 7.50
CA VAL A 135 9.11 11.48 7.24
C VAL A 135 9.88 11.54 8.56
N GLU A 136 10.71 10.53 8.84
CA GLU A 136 11.62 10.50 9.98
C GLU A 136 13.03 10.04 9.58
N ASP A 137 14.02 10.29 10.43
CA ASP A 137 15.42 9.93 10.18
C ASP A 137 15.62 8.42 9.96
N ARG A 138 14.86 7.57 10.68
CA ARG A 138 14.91 6.11 10.49
C ARG A 138 14.54 5.73 9.06
N THR A 139 13.48 6.30 8.52
CA THR A 139 13.04 6.08 7.13
C THR A 139 14.11 6.53 6.14
N LEU A 140 14.64 7.74 6.30
CA LEU A 140 15.66 8.28 5.40
C LEU A 140 16.96 7.47 5.44
N ASN A 141 17.41 7.07 6.63
CA ASN A 141 18.61 6.25 6.81
C ASN A 141 18.42 4.84 6.20
N GLY A 142 17.24 4.23 6.38
CA GLY A 142 16.89 2.94 5.78
C GLY A 142 16.92 3.01 4.25
N ILE A 143 16.34 4.07 3.67
CA ILE A 143 16.34 4.30 2.21
C ILE A 143 17.76 4.53 1.69
N ALA A 144 18.59 5.33 2.38
CA ALA A 144 19.97 5.55 2.00
C ALA A 144 20.81 4.25 2.03
N ALA A 145 20.60 3.40 3.04
CA ALA A 145 21.26 2.09 3.11
C ALA A 145 20.79 1.17 1.98
N ALA A 146 19.50 1.20 1.64
CA ALA A 146 18.96 0.44 0.51
C ALA A 146 19.56 0.92 -0.83
N ASP A 147 19.67 2.23 -1.06
CA ASP A 147 20.25 2.79 -2.29
C ASP A 147 21.71 2.32 -2.48
N ILE A 148 22.49 2.32 -1.41
CA ILE A 148 23.86 1.76 -1.43
C ILE A 148 23.83 0.27 -1.80
N SER A 149 22.90 -0.50 -1.21
CA SER A 149 22.75 -1.93 -1.51
C SER A 149 22.35 -2.18 -2.97
N PHE A 150 21.51 -1.32 -3.57
CA PHE A 150 21.10 -1.45 -4.97
C PHE A 150 22.24 -1.14 -5.96
N ALA A 151 23.31 -0.47 -5.53
CA ALA A 151 24.52 -0.30 -6.33
C ALA A 151 25.35 -1.59 -6.48
N GLU A 152 25.10 -2.60 -5.63
CA GLU A 152 25.77 -3.90 -5.72
C GLU A 152 25.29 -4.70 -6.95
N PRO A 153 26.18 -5.47 -7.61
CA PRO A 153 25.83 -6.26 -8.78
C PRO A 153 24.65 -7.21 -8.53
N GLY A 154 23.69 -7.24 -9.45
CA GLY A 154 22.56 -8.14 -9.43
C GLY A 154 21.35 -7.65 -8.62
N GLN A 155 21.45 -6.55 -7.89
CA GLN A 155 20.32 -6.05 -7.08
C GLN A 155 19.29 -5.37 -7.97
N LEU A 156 19.71 -4.53 -8.90
CA LEU A 156 18.78 -3.89 -9.85
C LEU A 156 18.12 -4.93 -10.76
N GLU A 157 18.85 -5.96 -11.18
CA GLU A 157 18.33 -7.07 -11.97
C GLU A 157 17.25 -7.87 -11.21
N ARG A 158 17.36 -7.97 -9.89
CA ARG A 158 16.28 -8.57 -9.07
C ARG A 158 15.01 -7.74 -9.11
N LEU A 159 15.15 -6.41 -9.03
CA LEU A 159 14.02 -5.49 -9.15
C LEU A 159 13.42 -5.54 -10.57
N ALA A 160 14.27 -5.65 -11.60
CA ALA A 160 13.85 -5.75 -12.99
C ALA A 160 13.01 -7.00 -13.31
N ARG A 161 13.10 -8.07 -12.51
CA ARG A 161 12.21 -9.24 -12.66
C ARG A 161 10.73 -8.88 -12.51
N TYR A 162 10.43 -7.83 -11.79
CA TYR A 162 9.06 -7.38 -11.52
C TYR A 162 8.67 -6.14 -12.33
N HIS A 163 9.64 -5.28 -12.66
CA HIS A 163 9.40 -3.98 -13.30
C HIS A 163 9.92 -3.87 -14.74
N GLY A 164 10.67 -4.90 -15.20
CA GLY A 164 11.31 -4.85 -16.52
C GLY A 164 12.26 -3.67 -16.64
N ASP A 165 12.24 -3.01 -17.79
CA ASP A 165 13.10 -1.85 -18.09
C ASP A 165 12.81 -0.61 -17.22
N LYS A 166 11.75 -0.63 -16.42
CA LYS A 166 11.38 0.45 -15.49
C LYS A 166 12.08 0.37 -14.13
N ALA A 167 12.85 -0.69 -13.86
CA ALA A 167 13.44 -0.92 -12.54
C ALA A 167 14.28 0.25 -12.01
N GLU A 168 15.10 0.85 -12.87
CA GLU A 168 15.89 2.04 -12.51
C GLU A 168 14.98 3.22 -12.15
N TRP A 169 13.95 3.47 -12.95
CA TRP A 169 12.97 4.52 -12.66
C TRP A 169 12.26 4.27 -11.32
N VAL A 170 11.86 3.03 -11.04
CA VAL A 170 11.19 2.65 -9.77
C VAL A 170 12.10 2.90 -8.57
N LEU A 171 13.37 2.53 -8.66
CA LEU A 171 14.36 2.78 -7.61
C LEU A 171 14.52 4.29 -7.37
N ARG A 172 14.74 5.07 -8.44
CA ARG A 172 14.89 6.52 -8.33
C ARG A 172 13.62 7.22 -7.87
N ALA A 173 12.44 6.77 -8.30
CA ALA A 173 11.16 7.28 -7.82
C ALA A 173 11.02 7.17 -6.29
N TRP A 174 11.55 6.09 -5.70
CA TRP A 174 11.59 5.95 -4.25
C TRP A 174 12.66 6.83 -3.61
N VAL A 175 13.93 6.58 -3.96
CA VAL A 175 15.08 7.21 -3.29
C VAL A 175 15.06 8.73 -3.43
N ASP A 176 14.90 9.23 -4.68
CA ASP A 176 14.99 10.66 -4.96
C ASP A 176 13.79 11.45 -4.38
N THR A 177 12.61 10.82 -4.30
CA THR A 177 11.44 11.50 -3.73
C THR A 177 11.56 11.64 -2.22
N TRP A 178 11.92 10.55 -1.51
CA TRP A 178 12.04 10.59 -0.06
C TRP A 178 13.17 11.47 0.45
N HIS A 179 14.24 11.66 -0.34
CA HIS A 179 15.34 12.58 -0.02
C HIS A 179 15.17 13.99 -0.61
N ASP A 180 14.06 14.26 -1.32
CA ASP A 180 13.78 15.60 -1.82
C ASP A 180 13.48 16.54 -0.64
N PRO A 181 14.22 17.67 -0.51
CA PRO A 181 13.98 18.61 0.60
C PRO A 181 12.53 19.12 0.69
N ALA A 182 11.79 19.18 -0.43
CA ALA A 182 10.40 19.58 -0.45
C ALA A 182 9.44 18.49 0.03
N PHE A 183 9.91 17.24 0.19
CA PHE A 183 9.13 16.12 0.71
C PHE A 183 9.35 15.88 2.22
N LEU A 184 10.37 16.46 2.82
CA LEU A 184 10.73 16.19 4.22
C LEU A 184 9.64 16.54 5.23
N ASP A 185 8.79 17.51 4.92
CA ASP A 185 7.65 17.92 5.77
C ASP A 185 6.37 17.11 5.51
N TRP A 186 6.43 16.09 4.62
CA TRP A 186 5.26 15.27 4.31
C TRP A 186 4.75 14.53 5.55
N SER A 187 3.44 14.59 5.75
CA SER A 187 2.80 13.82 6.84
C SER A 187 1.30 13.63 6.60
N LEU A 188 0.75 12.58 7.20
CA LEU A 188 -0.69 12.29 7.23
C LEU A 188 -1.48 13.08 8.29
N THR A 189 -0.86 14.01 8.99
CA THR A 189 -1.49 14.76 10.10
C THR A 189 -2.80 15.44 9.71
N LYS A 190 -2.91 15.94 8.47
CA LYS A 190 -4.12 16.59 7.95
C LYS A 190 -5.13 15.62 7.32
N VAL A 191 -4.69 14.41 6.99
CA VAL A 191 -5.50 13.39 6.29
C VAL A 191 -6.22 12.49 7.28
N LEU A 192 -5.51 11.95 8.27
CA LEU A 192 -6.04 10.97 9.22
C LEU A 192 -7.31 11.42 9.97
N PRO A 193 -7.45 12.69 10.41
CA PRO A 193 -8.69 13.15 11.03
C PRO A 193 -9.93 13.12 10.12
N ARG A 194 -9.73 13.01 8.79
CA ARG A 194 -10.81 12.94 7.80
C ARG A 194 -11.25 11.51 7.47
N VAL A 195 -10.50 10.51 7.94
CA VAL A 195 -10.83 9.09 7.74
C VAL A 195 -12.00 8.72 8.65
N GLN A 196 -13.14 8.35 8.08
CA GLN A 196 -14.38 8.10 8.83
C GLN A 196 -14.67 6.61 9.04
N CYS A 197 -13.98 5.72 8.36
CA CYS A 197 -14.13 4.28 8.54
C CYS A 197 -13.25 3.76 9.69
N PRO A 198 -13.53 2.56 10.23
CA PRO A 198 -12.62 1.87 11.14
C PRO A 198 -11.24 1.69 10.55
N VAL A 199 -10.19 1.89 11.36
CA VAL A 199 -8.78 1.83 10.96
C VAL A 199 -8.04 0.81 11.83
N LEU A 200 -7.27 -0.08 11.19
CA LEU A 200 -6.33 -0.99 11.81
C LEU A 200 -4.92 -0.70 11.27
N ALA A 201 -3.99 -0.36 12.15
CA ALA A 201 -2.58 -0.29 11.81
C ALA A 201 -1.87 -1.57 12.27
N ILE A 202 -1.11 -2.21 11.38
CA ILE A 202 -0.25 -3.37 11.66
C ILE A 202 1.20 -2.89 11.49
N HIS A 203 2.09 -3.22 12.43
CA HIS A 203 3.47 -2.76 12.36
C HIS A 203 4.41 -3.76 13.05
N GLY A 204 5.57 -4.01 12.46
CA GLY A 204 6.62 -4.78 13.10
C GLY A 204 7.45 -3.93 14.06
N ASP A 205 7.83 -4.45 15.22
CA ASP A 205 8.65 -3.70 16.19
C ASP A 205 10.12 -3.57 15.78
N ASP A 206 10.57 -4.44 14.85
CA ASP A 206 11.91 -4.43 14.26
C ASP A 206 11.95 -3.76 12.85
N ASP A 207 10.90 -3.01 12.48
CA ASP A 207 10.81 -2.35 11.17
C ASP A 207 11.98 -1.37 10.96
N GLU A 208 12.79 -1.64 9.94
CA GLU A 208 13.98 -0.85 9.60
C GLU A 208 13.69 0.50 8.95
N TYR A 209 12.45 0.70 8.44
CA TYR A 209 12.01 1.92 7.76
C TYR A 209 11.04 2.77 8.58
N GLY A 210 10.50 2.27 9.68
CA GLY A 210 9.52 3.00 10.46
C GLY A 210 9.55 2.69 11.94
N SER A 211 9.50 3.73 12.79
CA SER A 211 9.36 3.57 14.23
C SER A 211 7.91 3.29 14.64
N LEU A 212 7.70 2.86 15.88
CA LEU A 212 6.36 2.68 16.45
C LEU A 212 5.56 3.99 16.57
N ASP A 213 6.16 5.14 16.29
CA ASP A 213 5.44 6.40 16.25
C ASP A 213 4.50 6.50 15.03
N HIS A 214 4.78 5.73 13.97
CA HIS A 214 3.87 5.63 12.83
C HIS A 214 2.53 5.00 13.19
N PRO A 215 2.43 3.75 13.69
CA PRO A 215 1.14 3.17 14.06
C PRO A 215 0.44 3.95 15.18
N ARG A 216 1.17 4.52 16.13
CA ARG A 216 0.61 5.42 17.16
C ARG A 216 -0.04 6.66 16.56
N ARG A 217 0.50 7.20 15.45
CA ARG A 217 -0.10 8.35 14.78
C ARG A 217 -1.44 8.00 14.15
N PHE A 218 -1.60 6.79 13.59
CA PHE A 218 -2.90 6.30 13.11
C PHE A 218 -3.89 6.19 14.28
N GLU A 219 -3.49 5.60 15.40
CA GLU A 219 -4.33 5.49 16.60
C GLU A 219 -4.79 6.84 17.14
N ASN A 220 -3.89 7.80 17.17
CA ASN A 220 -4.15 9.09 17.80
C ASN A 220 -4.95 10.06 16.92
N LEU A 221 -4.86 9.95 15.60
CA LEU A 221 -5.43 10.92 14.68
C LEU A 221 -6.63 10.43 13.89
N ALA A 222 -6.76 9.13 13.65
CA ALA A 222 -7.94 8.60 12.95
C ALA A 222 -9.09 8.35 13.95
N PRO A 223 -10.27 8.97 13.75
CA PRO A 223 -11.34 8.98 14.75
C PRO A 223 -11.90 7.60 15.12
N GLN A 224 -11.76 6.61 14.24
CA GLN A 224 -12.24 5.25 14.44
C GLN A 224 -11.11 4.21 14.40
N ALA A 225 -9.88 4.61 14.77
CA ALA A 225 -8.79 3.68 14.90
C ALA A 225 -9.02 2.71 16.07
N VAL A 226 -8.72 1.43 15.82
CA VAL A 226 -8.59 0.42 16.87
C VAL A 226 -7.12 0.38 17.33
N PRO A 227 -6.81 -0.23 18.50
CA PRO A 227 -5.43 -0.42 18.90
C PRO A 227 -4.60 -1.10 17.81
N ALA A 228 -3.41 -0.58 17.55
CA ALA A 228 -2.51 -1.11 16.54
C ALA A 228 -2.05 -2.53 16.89
N ALA A 229 -1.92 -3.37 15.89
CA ALA A 229 -1.33 -4.69 16.02
C ALA A 229 0.19 -4.57 15.84
N ILE A 230 0.92 -4.54 16.96
CA ILE A 230 2.38 -4.57 16.94
C ILE A 230 2.86 -6.00 16.94
N LEU A 231 3.67 -6.36 15.97
CA LEU A 231 4.16 -7.73 15.75
C LEU A 231 5.61 -7.84 16.25
N ASP A 232 5.79 -8.61 17.31
CA ASP A 232 7.08 -8.86 17.97
C ASP A 232 8.06 -9.59 17.03
N GLY A 233 9.32 -9.12 16.94
CA GLY A 233 10.34 -9.68 16.05
C GLY A 233 9.91 -9.70 14.58
N CYS A 234 9.31 -8.64 14.10
CA CYS A 234 8.85 -8.49 12.73
C CYS A 234 9.40 -7.20 12.13
N GLY A 235 9.92 -7.29 10.91
CA GLY A 235 10.45 -6.16 10.14
C GLY A 235 9.38 -5.47 9.30
N HIS A 236 9.82 -4.91 8.17
CA HIS A 236 9.00 -4.03 7.32
C HIS A 236 7.92 -4.75 6.50
N VAL A 237 7.97 -6.08 6.35
CA VAL A 237 7.05 -6.81 5.46
C VAL A 237 6.26 -7.88 6.23
N PRO A 238 5.38 -7.49 7.17
CA PRO A 238 4.63 -8.41 8.03
C PRO A 238 3.87 -9.51 7.28
N HIS A 239 3.23 -9.19 6.15
CA HIS A 239 2.50 -10.17 5.35
C HIS A 239 3.39 -11.29 4.76
N ARG A 240 4.72 -11.13 4.77
CA ARG A 240 5.68 -12.17 4.39
C ARG A 240 6.34 -12.83 5.59
N GLU A 241 6.64 -12.04 6.62
CA GLU A 241 7.38 -12.50 7.79
C GLU A 241 6.48 -13.23 8.79
N LYS A 242 5.25 -12.75 8.96
CA LYS A 242 4.24 -13.27 9.89
C LYS A 242 2.88 -13.46 9.20
N PRO A 243 2.80 -14.14 8.04
CA PRO A 243 1.61 -14.15 7.18
C PRO A 243 0.34 -14.58 7.90
N GLN A 244 0.40 -15.63 8.72
CA GLN A 244 -0.79 -16.13 9.42
C GLN A 244 -1.28 -15.13 10.47
N VAL A 245 -0.38 -14.47 11.19
CA VAL A 245 -0.75 -13.45 12.20
C VAL A 245 -1.46 -12.27 11.51
N VAL A 246 -0.92 -11.80 10.39
CA VAL A 246 -1.55 -10.71 9.61
C VAL A 246 -2.94 -11.13 9.12
N LEU A 247 -3.08 -12.34 8.56
CA LEU A 247 -4.38 -12.85 8.11
C LEU A 247 -5.41 -12.91 9.24
N ASP A 248 -5.03 -13.46 10.39
CA ASP A 248 -5.91 -13.62 11.55
C ASP A 248 -6.38 -12.26 12.10
N VAL A 249 -5.46 -11.30 12.19
CA VAL A 249 -5.74 -9.94 12.68
C VAL A 249 -6.67 -9.20 11.71
N VAL A 250 -6.41 -9.30 10.40
CA VAL A 250 -7.25 -8.65 9.38
C VAL A 250 -8.63 -9.29 9.30
N GLU A 251 -8.71 -10.63 9.32
CA GLU A 251 -10.00 -11.34 9.35
C GLU A 251 -10.83 -10.91 10.55
N ALA A 252 -10.24 -10.94 11.77
CA ALA A 252 -10.92 -10.53 12.99
C ALA A 252 -11.41 -9.08 12.92
N PHE A 253 -10.58 -8.17 12.39
CA PHE A 253 -10.94 -6.76 12.24
C PHE A 253 -12.07 -6.55 11.23
N LEU A 254 -12.12 -7.30 10.14
CA LEU A 254 -13.13 -7.14 9.08
C LEU A 254 -14.42 -7.91 9.35
N ARG A 255 -14.49 -8.72 10.40
CA ARG A 255 -15.68 -9.51 10.75
C ARG A 255 -16.87 -8.59 11.04
N GLY A 256 -17.96 -8.77 10.29
CA GLY A 256 -19.18 -7.97 10.45
C GLY A 256 -19.17 -6.58 9.81
N LYS A 257 -18.14 -6.26 9.00
CA LYS A 257 -18.04 -4.98 8.26
C LYS A 257 -18.46 -5.11 6.80
#